data_59dc1d445b771b55235a90fad87a511d
#
_entry.id   59dc1d445b771b55235a90fad87a511d
#
_cell.length_a   1.000
_cell.length_b   1.000
_cell.length_c   1.000
_cell.angle_alpha   90.00
_cell.angle_beta   90.00
_cell.angle_gamma   90.00
#
_symmetry.space_group_name_H-M   'P 1'
#
loop_
_entity.id
_entity.type
_entity.pdbx_description
1 polymer ?
#
loop_
_entity_poly.entity_id
_entity_poly.type
_entity_poly.pdbx_seq_one_letter_code
_entity_poly.pdbx_strand_id
1 'polypeptide(L)'
;MKNLKYNPWSMYAKHSPVGIVTDVEYLDPQKLSESGTSIIPFGKGRSYGDVCMNNQGFLFDSESLDGIDFDNISGMVRCGAGVTLKQILDKTVPCGWMLPVVPGTKEVTVGGAIANDIHGKNHHRMGSFGNHVESFTLCTSYGKQIVCSPDTNFDLFQATIGGLGLTGLITSATIKLMK
;
A
#
# COMPACT_ATOMS: atom_id res chain seq x y z
N MET A 1 11.60 -2.88 -25.41
CA MET A 1 11.67 -3.96 -24.40
C MET A 1 10.46 -3.80 -23.49
N LYS A 2 9.65 -4.86 -23.28
CA LYS A 2 8.54 -4.80 -22.31
C LYS A 2 9.12 -4.60 -20.93
N ASN A 3 8.69 -3.56 -20.24
CA ASN A 3 9.12 -3.32 -18.85
C ASN A 3 8.44 -4.36 -17.95
N LEU A 4 9.15 -5.48 -17.70
CA LEU A 4 8.67 -6.62 -16.91
C LEU A 4 8.36 -6.25 -15.44
N LYS A 5 8.81 -5.08 -14.98
CA LYS A 5 8.59 -4.60 -13.61
C LYS A 5 7.09 -4.38 -13.31
N TYR A 6 6.35 -3.83 -14.27
CA TYR A 6 4.94 -3.44 -14.07
C TYR A 6 4.00 -4.46 -14.73
N ASN A 7 3.92 -5.64 -14.13
CA ASN A 7 2.97 -6.69 -14.54
C ASN A 7 2.19 -7.20 -13.33
N PRO A 8 0.91 -7.56 -13.52
CA PRO A 8 0.16 -8.24 -12.48
C PRO A 8 0.71 -9.67 -12.32
N TRP A 9 0.61 -10.22 -11.11
CA TRP A 9 1.02 -11.59 -10.84
C TRP A 9 0.29 -12.61 -11.72
N SER A 10 -0.98 -12.36 -12.01
CA SER A 10 -1.83 -13.25 -12.81
C SER A 10 -1.37 -13.37 -14.26
N MET A 11 -0.70 -12.34 -14.80
CA MET A 11 -0.29 -12.22 -16.22
C MET A 11 -1.44 -12.52 -17.22
N TYR A 12 -2.70 -12.44 -16.75
CA TYR A 12 -3.89 -12.84 -17.50
C TYR A 12 -4.14 -11.96 -18.70
N ALA A 13 -3.90 -10.67 -18.59
CA ALA A 13 -4.11 -9.72 -19.69
C ALA A 13 -2.85 -8.90 -19.96
N LYS A 14 -2.72 -8.44 -21.22
CA LYS A 14 -1.70 -7.45 -21.57
C LYS A 14 -2.21 -6.07 -21.20
N HIS A 15 -1.50 -5.40 -20.31
CA HIS A 15 -1.77 -4.03 -19.93
C HIS A 15 -0.71 -3.10 -20.49
N SER A 16 -1.14 -1.91 -20.89
CA SER A 16 -0.28 -0.88 -21.44
C SER A 16 -0.59 0.43 -20.73
N PRO A 17 0.01 0.68 -19.54
CA PRO A 17 -0.09 1.99 -18.92
C PRO A 17 0.53 3.05 -19.82
N VAL A 18 -0.03 4.25 -19.82
CA VAL A 18 0.47 5.40 -20.57
C VAL A 18 1.83 5.85 -20.04
N GLY A 19 2.04 5.75 -18.74
CA GLY A 19 3.29 6.12 -18.09
C GLY A 19 3.35 5.69 -16.64
N ILE A 20 4.51 5.93 -16.03
CA ILE A 20 4.82 5.62 -14.63
C ILE A 20 5.16 6.92 -13.93
N VAL A 21 4.54 7.17 -12.79
CA VAL A 21 4.83 8.28 -11.88
C VAL A 21 5.51 7.71 -10.64
N THR A 22 6.59 8.33 -10.18
CA THR A 22 7.39 7.86 -9.04
C THR A 22 7.42 8.87 -7.89
N ASP A 23 6.91 10.07 -8.10
CA ASP A 23 6.96 11.16 -7.13
C ASP A 23 5.55 11.66 -6.83
N VAL A 24 5.23 11.78 -5.54
CA VAL A 24 3.94 12.28 -5.05
C VAL A 24 3.69 13.74 -5.48
N GLU A 25 4.74 14.54 -5.68
CA GLU A 25 4.64 15.92 -6.15
C GLU A 25 4.06 16.03 -7.58
N TYR A 26 4.21 14.99 -8.39
CA TYR A 26 3.58 14.90 -9.72
C TYR A 26 2.11 14.50 -9.69
N LEU A 27 1.55 14.17 -8.53
CA LEU A 27 0.12 13.94 -8.35
C LEU A 27 -0.63 15.28 -8.24
N ASP A 28 -0.39 16.18 -9.21
CA ASP A 28 -1.12 17.45 -9.31
C ASP A 28 -2.56 17.17 -9.80
N PRO A 29 -3.57 17.39 -8.95
CA PRO A 29 -4.96 17.09 -9.29
C PRO A 29 -5.47 17.87 -10.50
N GLN A 30 -4.98 19.09 -10.69
CA GLN A 30 -5.40 19.91 -11.84
C GLN A 30 -4.90 19.30 -13.15
N LYS A 31 -3.62 18.92 -13.19
CA LYS A 31 -3.04 18.27 -14.38
C LYS A 31 -3.67 16.91 -14.69
N LEU A 32 -3.96 16.12 -13.64
CA LEU A 32 -4.65 14.83 -13.82
C LEU A 32 -6.09 15.01 -14.27
N SER A 33 -6.81 15.99 -13.72
CA SER A 33 -8.19 16.30 -14.10
C SER A 33 -8.29 16.84 -15.53
N GLU A 34 -7.40 17.76 -15.93
CA GLU A 34 -7.35 18.34 -17.27
C GLU A 34 -6.99 17.32 -18.33
N SER A 35 -6.15 16.33 -18.00
CA SER A 35 -5.80 15.26 -18.94
C SER A 35 -6.88 14.19 -19.09
N GLY A 36 -7.89 14.16 -18.21
CA GLY A 36 -8.88 13.08 -18.15
C GLY A 36 -8.26 11.71 -17.82
N THR A 37 -7.04 11.68 -17.32
CA THR A 37 -6.24 10.46 -17.15
C THR A 37 -6.30 10.00 -15.71
N SER A 38 -6.59 8.72 -15.51
CA SER A 38 -6.58 8.10 -14.18
C SER A 38 -5.20 7.64 -13.78
N ILE A 39 -4.95 7.56 -12.47
CA ILE A 39 -3.74 6.99 -11.89
C ILE A 39 -4.10 5.95 -10.82
N ILE A 40 -3.38 4.83 -10.80
CA ILE A 40 -3.56 3.76 -9.83
C ILE A 40 -2.23 3.50 -9.10
N PRO A 41 -2.22 3.36 -7.76
CA PRO A 41 -1.05 2.92 -7.02
C PRO A 41 -0.61 1.53 -7.44
N PHE A 42 0.67 1.35 -7.70
CA PHE A 42 1.30 0.07 -8.00
C PHE A 42 2.35 -0.27 -6.95
N GLY A 43 2.19 -1.42 -6.30
CA GLY A 43 3.18 -1.97 -5.37
C GLY A 43 4.07 -3.02 -6.04
N LYS A 44 3.96 -4.27 -5.60
CA LYS A 44 4.73 -5.40 -6.17
C LYS A 44 3.92 -6.26 -7.16
N GLY A 45 2.71 -5.83 -7.56
CA GLY A 45 1.87 -6.55 -8.52
C GLY A 45 1.42 -7.93 -8.05
N ARG A 46 1.26 -8.14 -6.74
CA ARG A 46 0.92 -9.45 -6.14
C ARG A 46 -0.56 -9.67 -5.92
N SER A 47 -1.40 -8.72 -6.30
CA SER A 47 -2.85 -8.86 -6.24
C SER A 47 -3.36 -9.90 -7.25
N TYR A 48 -4.50 -10.50 -6.94
CA TYR A 48 -5.22 -11.34 -7.88
C TYR A 48 -5.78 -10.50 -9.04
N GLY A 49 -5.90 -11.13 -10.22
CA GLY A 49 -6.38 -10.43 -11.41
C GLY A 49 -5.44 -9.31 -11.85
N ASP A 50 -6.03 -8.22 -12.27
CA ASP A 50 -5.36 -7.05 -12.83
C ASP A 50 -5.67 -5.74 -12.08
N VAL A 51 -6.18 -5.83 -10.86
CA VAL A 51 -6.59 -4.67 -10.04
C VAL A 51 -5.46 -3.65 -9.80
N CYS A 52 -4.20 -4.07 -9.91
CA CYS A 52 -3.04 -3.20 -9.79
C CYS A 52 -2.62 -2.56 -11.13
N MET A 53 -3.38 -2.77 -12.19
CA MET A 53 -3.04 -2.28 -13.54
C MET A 53 -4.03 -1.22 -14.01
N ASN A 54 -3.53 -0.23 -14.71
CA ASN A 54 -4.32 0.85 -15.31
C ASN A 54 -4.09 0.86 -16.82
N ASN A 55 -5.04 0.28 -17.55
CA ASN A 55 -4.97 0.29 -19.00
C ASN A 55 -5.37 1.68 -19.51
N GLN A 56 -4.51 2.30 -20.34
CA GLN A 56 -4.67 3.67 -20.83
C GLN A 56 -4.58 4.79 -19.78
N GLY A 57 -4.10 4.48 -18.58
CA GLY A 57 -3.83 5.44 -17.50
C GLY A 57 -2.41 5.30 -16.97
N PHE A 58 -2.09 6.05 -15.91
CA PHE A 58 -0.79 6.02 -15.25
C PHE A 58 -0.77 5.02 -14.09
N LEU A 59 0.42 4.48 -13.81
CA LEU A 59 0.72 3.80 -12.56
C LEU A 59 1.57 4.71 -11.69
N PHE A 60 1.24 4.81 -10.41
CA PHE A 60 2.14 5.38 -9.40
C PHE A 60 2.97 4.25 -8.80
N ASP A 61 4.27 4.24 -9.10
CA ASP A 61 5.19 3.28 -8.47
C ASP A 61 5.48 3.69 -7.03
N SER A 62 4.97 2.92 -6.08
CA SER A 62 5.11 3.20 -4.65
C SER A 62 6.51 2.92 -4.10
N GLU A 63 7.46 2.42 -4.90
CA GLU A 63 8.80 2.03 -4.43
C GLU A 63 9.59 3.19 -3.81
N SER A 64 9.32 4.44 -4.23
CA SER A 64 9.90 5.65 -3.64
C SER A 64 9.41 5.95 -2.21
N LEU A 65 8.32 5.32 -1.77
CA LEU A 65 7.78 5.46 -0.42
C LEU A 65 8.39 4.37 0.49
N ASP A 66 9.68 4.49 0.82
CA ASP A 66 10.50 3.38 1.35
C ASP A 66 11.01 3.53 2.81
N GLY A 67 10.77 4.65 3.49
CA GLY A 67 11.23 4.90 4.86
C GLY A 67 10.68 3.87 5.87
N ILE A 68 11.51 3.40 6.82
CA ILE A 68 11.12 2.52 7.94
C ILE A 68 11.70 3.07 9.25
N ASP A 69 10.81 3.47 10.15
CA ASP A 69 11.09 3.80 11.53
C ASP A 69 10.45 2.76 12.46
N PHE A 70 11.25 2.13 13.30
CA PHE A 70 10.82 1.04 14.19
C PHE A 70 11.16 1.36 15.64
N ASP A 71 10.12 1.47 16.47
CA ASP A 71 10.27 1.57 17.92
C ASP A 71 10.25 0.17 18.56
N ASN A 72 11.42 -0.28 18.95
CA ASN A 72 11.61 -1.58 19.59
C ASN A 72 11.00 -1.66 21.01
N ILE A 73 10.64 -0.54 21.64
CA ILE A 73 10.02 -0.52 22.96
C ILE A 73 8.52 -0.77 22.84
N SER A 74 7.85 0.02 22.04
CA SER A 74 6.39 -0.05 21.83
C SER A 74 5.96 -1.12 20.82
N GLY A 75 6.86 -1.58 19.96
CA GLY A 75 6.54 -2.47 18.84
C GLY A 75 5.77 -1.78 17.73
N MET A 76 5.94 -0.47 17.58
CA MET A 76 5.32 0.30 16.50
C MET A 76 6.29 0.44 15.33
N VAL A 77 5.79 0.21 14.12
CA VAL A 77 6.51 0.49 12.87
C VAL A 77 5.79 1.59 12.13
N ARG A 78 6.48 2.71 11.88
CA ARG A 78 6.05 3.73 10.92
C ARG A 78 6.85 3.56 9.64
N CYS A 79 6.18 3.44 8.51
CA CYS A 79 6.85 3.19 7.24
C CYS A 79 6.13 3.81 6.04
N GLY A 80 6.86 3.97 4.96
CA GLY A 80 6.31 4.32 3.66
C GLY A 80 5.45 3.17 3.10
N ALA A 81 4.45 3.51 2.30
CA ALA A 81 3.52 2.52 1.76
C ALA A 81 4.16 1.56 0.74
N GLY A 82 5.31 1.92 0.15
CA GLY A 82 6.09 1.08 -0.76
C GLY A 82 6.98 0.05 -0.07
N VAL A 83 7.17 0.18 1.25
CA VAL A 83 7.92 -0.80 2.05
C VAL A 83 7.23 -2.16 1.98
N THR A 84 8.00 -3.21 1.76
CA THR A 84 7.50 -4.58 1.75
C THR A 84 7.42 -5.16 3.16
N LEU A 85 6.52 -6.12 3.38
CA LEU A 85 6.45 -6.86 4.64
C LEU A 85 7.77 -7.60 4.92
N LYS A 86 8.50 -8.01 3.86
CA LYS A 86 9.84 -8.56 3.99
C LYS A 86 10.80 -7.59 4.68
N GLN A 87 10.87 -6.34 4.22
CA GLN A 87 11.76 -5.32 4.78
C GLN A 87 11.43 -5.03 6.26
N ILE A 88 10.15 -5.01 6.61
CA ILE A 88 9.73 -4.89 8.02
C ILE A 88 10.23 -6.09 8.82
N LEU A 89 9.95 -7.32 8.38
CA LEU A 89 10.35 -8.54 9.07
C LEU A 89 11.88 -8.66 9.22
N ASP A 90 12.64 -8.33 8.19
CA ASP A 90 14.11 -8.35 8.22
C ASP A 90 14.66 -7.40 9.31
N LYS A 91 13.96 -6.28 9.58
CA LYS A 91 14.34 -5.30 10.61
C LYS A 91 13.85 -5.66 12.01
N THR A 92 12.68 -6.26 12.14
CA THR A 92 11.98 -6.38 13.43
C THR A 92 12.13 -7.76 14.07
N VAL A 93 12.21 -8.85 13.28
CA VAL A 93 12.36 -10.21 13.80
C VAL A 93 13.63 -10.39 14.61
N PRO A 94 14.80 -9.86 14.24
CA PRO A 94 16.00 -9.94 15.06
C PRO A 94 15.84 -9.25 16.45
N CYS A 95 14.86 -8.34 16.58
CA CYS A 95 14.54 -7.66 17.82
C CYS A 95 13.40 -8.34 18.62
N GLY A 96 12.94 -9.52 18.16
CA GLY A 96 11.86 -10.27 18.82
C GLY A 96 10.45 -9.78 18.50
N TRP A 97 10.27 -9.01 17.39
CA TRP A 97 8.98 -8.49 16.98
C TRP A 97 8.59 -9.03 15.59
N MET A 98 7.32 -9.30 15.42
CA MET A 98 6.78 -9.87 14.17
C MET A 98 5.49 -9.15 13.74
N LEU A 99 5.24 -9.12 12.43
CA LEU A 99 3.95 -8.73 11.89
C LEU A 99 2.87 -9.73 12.34
N PRO A 100 1.74 -9.29 12.92
CA PRO A 100 0.66 -10.18 13.35
C PRO A 100 0.01 -10.94 12.20
N VAL A 101 0.03 -10.35 11.00
CA VAL A 101 -0.56 -10.92 9.78
C VAL A 101 0.48 -10.89 8.66
N VAL A 102 0.74 -12.06 8.07
CA VAL A 102 1.59 -12.21 6.88
C VAL A 102 0.84 -13.14 5.90
N PRO A 103 0.64 -12.72 4.65
CA PRO A 103 -0.03 -13.54 3.64
C PRO A 103 0.90 -14.64 3.09
N GLY A 104 0.51 -15.33 2.02
CA GLY A 104 1.30 -16.39 1.38
C GLY A 104 2.68 -15.96 0.86
N THR A 105 2.90 -14.66 0.72
CA THR A 105 4.21 -14.07 0.37
C THR A 105 4.46 -12.79 1.16
N LYS A 106 5.70 -12.57 1.60
CA LYS A 106 6.13 -11.32 2.23
C LYS A 106 6.57 -10.24 1.23
N GLU A 107 6.57 -10.56 -0.05
CA GLU A 107 6.90 -9.65 -1.17
C GLU A 107 5.69 -8.81 -1.60
N VAL A 108 4.92 -8.29 -0.65
CA VAL A 108 3.83 -7.34 -0.84
C VAL A 108 4.15 -6.04 -0.11
N THR A 109 3.71 -4.91 -0.66
CA THR A 109 3.92 -3.61 -0.02
C THR A 109 2.91 -3.36 1.08
N VAL A 110 3.26 -2.51 2.06
CA VAL A 110 2.36 -2.09 3.15
C VAL A 110 1.09 -1.44 2.59
N GLY A 111 1.20 -0.52 1.64
CA GLY A 111 0.05 0.10 0.99
C GLY A 111 -0.86 -0.92 0.32
N GLY A 112 -0.27 -1.89 -0.41
CA GLY A 112 -1.02 -2.99 -1.00
C GLY A 112 -1.66 -3.92 0.03
N ALA A 113 -0.98 -4.18 1.14
CA ALA A 113 -1.48 -4.99 2.25
C ALA A 113 -2.72 -4.35 2.90
N ILE A 114 -2.70 -3.04 3.13
CA ILE A 114 -3.84 -2.28 3.66
C ILE A 114 -4.98 -2.23 2.63
N ALA A 115 -4.67 -1.83 1.39
CA ALA A 115 -5.69 -1.66 0.36
C ALA A 115 -6.42 -2.95 -0.02
N ASN A 116 -5.81 -4.11 0.18
CA ASN A 116 -6.44 -5.42 -0.04
C ASN A 116 -6.92 -6.07 1.27
N ASP A 117 -6.70 -5.43 2.41
CA ASP A 117 -6.95 -5.98 3.75
C ASP A 117 -6.53 -7.45 3.84
N ILE A 118 -5.25 -7.71 3.52
CA ILE A 118 -4.72 -9.07 3.40
C ILE A 118 -4.89 -9.85 4.70
N HIS A 119 -4.98 -11.16 4.60
CA HIS A 119 -5.02 -12.06 5.74
C HIS A 119 -3.97 -13.17 5.63
N GLY A 120 -3.62 -13.74 6.77
CA GLY A 120 -2.74 -14.90 6.89
C GLY A 120 -3.51 -16.18 7.20
N LYS A 121 -2.79 -17.31 7.32
CA LYS A 121 -3.37 -18.59 7.76
C LYS A 121 -3.88 -18.54 9.20
N ASN A 122 -3.47 -17.55 9.98
CA ASN A 122 -3.85 -17.32 11.37
C ASN A 122 -5.03 -16.33 11.52
N HIS A 123 -5.73 -16.00 10.43
CA HIS A 123 -6.82 -15.01 10.40
C HIS A 123 -7.95 -15.29 11.40
N HIS A 124 -8.20 -16.54 11.74
CA HIS A 124 -9.20 -16.93 12.74
C HIS A 124 -8.87 -16.44 14.17
N ARG A 125 -7.62 -16.02 14.43
CA ARG A 125 -7.17 -15.44 15.71
C ARG A 125 -6.75 -13.98 15.58
N MET A 126 -6.04 -13.67 14.50
CA MET A 126 -5.39 -12.36 14.32
C MET A 126 -6.19 -11.42 13.42
N GLY A 127 -7.29 -11.91 12.80
CA GLY A 127 -8.04 -11.10 11.85
C GLY A 127 -7.26 -10.83 10.56
N SER A 128 -7.52 -9.70 9.96
CA SER A 128 -6.86 -9.19 8.76
C SER A 128 -5.77 -8.15 9.11
N PHE A 129 -5.05 -7.70 8.10
CA PHE A 129 -3.96 -6.73 8.27
C PHE A 129 -4.46 -5.39 8.82
N GLY A 130 -5.64 -4.96 8.39
CA GLY A 130 -6.28 -3.72 8.85
C GLY A 130 -6.51 -3.66 10.36
N ASN A 131 -6.70 -4.80 11.04
CA ASN A 131 -6.86 -4.85 12.49
C ASN A 131 -5.61 -4.41 13.28
N HIS A 132 -4.45 -4.32 12.61
CA HIS A 132 -3.16 -3.97 13.19
C HIS A 132 -2.61 -2.65 12.65
N VAL A 133 -3.40 -1.92 11.88
CA VAL A 133 -3.06 -0.59 11.37
C VAL A 133 -3.56 0.45 12.37
N GLU A 134 -2.63 1.22 12.92
CA GLU A 134 -2.95 2.31 13.86
C GLU A 134 -3.35 3.60 13.13
N SER A 135 -2.68 3.87 12.02
CA SER A 135 -2.98 5.03 11.17
C SER A 135 -2.30 4.90 9.81
N PHE A 136 -2.75 5.70 8.86
CA PHE A 136 -2.04 5.93 7.61
C PHE A 136 -2.27 7.36 7.11
N THR A 137 -1.40 7.82 6.23
CA THR A 137 -1.59 9.06 5.47
C THR A 137 -2.06 8.69 4.07
N LEU A 138 -3.17 9.31 3.67
CA LEU A 138 -3.80 9.13 2.36
C LEU A 138 -3.65 10.41 1.54
N CYS A 139 -3.09 10.30 0.33
CA CYS A 139 -3.14 11.34 -0.68
C CYS A 139 -4.38 11.13 -1.55
N THR A 140 -5.32 12.06 -1.50
CA THR A 140 -6.55 12.01 -2.29
C THR A 140 -6.31 12.42 -3.75
N SER A 141 -7.31 12.19 -4.62
CA SER A 141 -7.29 12.65 -6.01
C SER A 141 -7.12 14.16 -6.18
N TYR A 142 -7.33 14.93 -5.11
CA TYR A 142 -7.11 16.38 -5.07
C TYR A 142 -5.74 16.78 -4.51
N GLY A 143 -4.80 15.83 -4.36
CA GLY A 143 -3.46 16.07 -3.81
C GLY A 143 -3.42 16.37 -2.31
N LYS A 144 -4.58 16.33 -1.62
CA LYS A 144 -4.64 16.60 -0.18
C LYS A 144 -4.15 15.39 0.61
N GLN A 145 -3.19 15.62 1.50
CA GLN A 145 -2.73 14.64 2.47
C GLN A 145 -3.68 14.62 3.67
N ILE A 146 -4.23 13.45 3.98
CA ILE A 146 -5.19 13.24 5.07
C ILE A 146 -4.69 12.11 5.96
N VAL A 147 -4.54 12.39 7.26
CA VAL A 147 -4.26 11.35 8.25
C VAL A 147 -5.56 10.64 8.62
N CYS A 148 -5.55 9.33 8.55
CA CYS A 148 -6.68 8.46 8.87
C CYS A 148 -6.29 7.48 9.98
N SER A 149 -7.16 7.34 10.98
CA SER A 149 -7.02 6.41 12.11
C SER A 149 -8.41 6.06 12.66
N PRO A 150 -8.52 5.12 13.62
CA PRO A 150 -9.78 4.87 14.32
C PRO A 150 -10.42 6.09 14.98
N ASP A 151 -9.60 7.09 15.35
CA ASP A 151 -10.06 8.32 16.05
C ASP A 151 -10.11 9.55 15.13
N THR A 152 -9.59 9.44 13.91
CA THR A 152 -9.46 10.59 12.99
C THR A 152 -9.81 10.16 11.57
N ASN A 153 -10.80 10.84 10.96
CA ASN A 153 -11.31 10.50 9.62
C ASN A 153 -11.70 9.01 9.51
N PHE A 154 -12.44 8.53 10.50
CA PHE A 154 -12.79 7.12 10.70
C PHE A 154 -13.45 6.47 9.47
N ASP A 155 -14.43 7.14 8.85
CA ASP A 155 -15.11 6.60 7.68
C ASP A 155 -14.14 6.37 6.51
N LEU A 156 -13.20 7.31 6.32
CA LEU A 156 -12.17 7.19 5.29
C LEU A 156 -11.13 6.12 5.67
N PHE A 157 -10.80 5.99 6.95
CA PHE A 157 -9.95 4.92 7.47
C PHE A 157 -10.55 3.55 7.13
N GLN A 158 -11.80 3.33 7.47
CA GLN A 158 -12.49 2.07 7.17
C GLN A 158 -12.65 1.82 5.67
N ALA A 159 -13.03 2.84 4.88
CA ALA A 159 -13.22 2.69 3.45
C ALA A 159 -11.91 2.41 2.68
N THR A 160 -10.77 2.79 3.25
CA THR A 160 -9.45 2.57 2.62
C THR A 160 -8.92 1.17 2.88
N ILE A 161 -9.17 0.60 4.05
CA ILE A 161 -8.82 -0.79 4.37
C ILE A 161 -9.68 -1.71 3.52
N GLY A 162 -9.05 -2.52 2.66
CA GLY A 162 -9.78 -3.34 1.68
C GLY A 162 -10.41 -2.56 0.52
N GLY A 163 -10.15 -1.25 0.42
CA GLY A 163 -10.73 -0.37 -0.60
C GLY A 163 -10.06 -0.40 -1.97
N LEU A 164 -9.10 -1.31 -2.19
CA LEU A 164 -8.40 -1.55 -3.47
C LEU A 164 -7.74 -0.30 -4.08
N GLY A 165 -7.41 0.70 -3.24
CA GLY A 165 -6.80 1.96 -3.68
C GLY A 165 -7.78 2.98 -4.28
N LEU A 166 -9.10 2.72 -4.22
CA LEU A 166 -10.12 3.61 -4.80
C LEU A 166 -10.32 4.91 -4.01
N THR A 167 -9.91 4.95 -2.75
CA THR A 167 -10.01 6.14 -1.88
C THR A 167 -8.85 7.12 -2.06
N GLY A 168 -7.74 6.66 -2.65
CA GLY A 168 -6.54 7.45 -2.87
C GLY A 168 -5.25 6.64 -2.71
N LEU A 169 -4.11 7.32 -2.74
CA LEU A 169 -2.79 6.74 -2.54
C LEU A 169 -2.42 6.77 -1.05
N ILE A 170 -2.22 5.60 -0.44
CA ILE A 170 -1.58 5.52 0.87
C ILE A 170 -0.10 5.87 0.69
N THR A 171 0.39 6.89 1.43
CA THR A 171 1.79 7.33 1.35
C THR A 171 2.64 6.79 2.50
N SER A 172 2.07 6.66 3.68
CA SER A 172 2.72 6.08 4.86
C SER A 172 1.72 5.39 5.77
N ALA A 173 2.18 4.49 6.63
CA ALA A 173 1.35 3.83 7.63
C ALA A 173 2.10 3.58 8.93
N THR A 174 1.35 3.46 10.03
CA THR A 174 1.83 3.01 11.34
C THR A 174 1.15 1.69 11.67
N ILE A 175 1.94 0.67 12.00
CA ILE A 175 1.48 -0.71 12.22
C ILE A 175 1.94 -1.16 13.59
N LYS A 176 1.05 -1.82 14.32
CA LYS A 176 1.35 -2.47 15.60
C LYS A 176 1.89 -3.88 15.34
N LEU A 177 3.08 -4.16 15.88
CA LEU A 177 3.68 -5.50 15.88
C LEU A 177 3.29 -6.31 17.10
N MET A 178 3.55 -7.61 17.05
CA MET A 178 3.45 -8.54 18.18
C MET A 178 4.85 -9.06 18.59
N LYS A 179 5.00 -9.38 19.86
CA LYS A 179 6.19 -10.09 20.39
C LYS A 179 6.11 -11.58 20.14
#